data_d3ffe9a9329f6ecdf81f43efe712acde
#
_entry.id   d3ffe9a9329f6ecdf81f43efe712acde
#
_cell.length_a   1.000
_cell.length_b   1.000
_cell.length_c   1.000
_cell.angle_alpha   90.00
_cell.angle_beta   90.00
_cell.angle_gamma   90.00
#
_symmetry.space_group_name_H-M   'P 1'
#
loop_
_entity.id
_entity.type
_entity.pdbx_description
1 polymer ?
#
loop_
_entity_poly.entity_id
_entity_poly.type
_entity_poly.pdbx_seq_one_letter_code
_entity_poly.pdbx_strand_id
1 'polypeptide(L)'
;MVNKFFKRRPFSGLFLLLLISILFSNNPYRPTISSIEIKGNTKTRDYVIKREIIHPLNKPLDSLIVLGDRNRLDNLGLFSESTWRVIPLEDGTAKLVYTVQESIQRTPPLALPNYKEDTGWSLAGLWIVNNFRGKNQSLALGGTIGGEDTYGFSFSDPWIFGDHVSLTLNIGRTIYEHRFLDKNIDVNSFNLGFGKWYGNSIKTSIGIEIEKKSFTDGQNEDKFFYFGTTGNVQYDTRDIYWNPGKGVLFSQTIY
;
A
#
# COMPACT_ATOMS: atom_id res chain seq x y z
N MET A 1 6.59 84.08 13.42
CA MET A 1 7.33 83.44 12.30
C MET A 1 7.92 82.15 12.81
N VAL A 2 7.33 81.06 12.48
CA VAL A 2 7.84 79.72 12.87
C VAL A 2 7.96 78.93 11.60
N ASN A 3 9.20 78.69 11.15
CA ASN A 3 9.55 77.84 10.00
C ASN A 3 9.55 76.38 10.44
N LYS A 4 8.59 75.54 9.94
CA LYS A 4 8.58 74.11 10.10
C LYS A 4 9.43 73.49 8.97
N PHE A 5 10.60 73.01 9.31
CA PHE A 5 11.40 72.09 8.41
C PHE A 5 10.73 70.74 8.33
N PHE A 6 10.19 70.39 7.15
CA PHE A 6 9.75 69.03 6.81
C PHE A 6 10.96 68.21 6.42
N LYS A 7 11.41 67.33 7.30
CA LYS A 7 12.48 66.39 7.05
C LYS A 7 11.92 65.23 6.21
N ARG A 8 12.16 65.20 4.90
CA ARG A 8 11.85 64.10 4.02
C ARG A 8 12.68 62.90 4.43
N ARG A 9 12.04 61.81 4.85
CA ARG A 9 12.68 60.51 5.14
C ARG A 9 12.92 59.80 3.81
N PRO A 10 14.09 59.16 3.59
CA PRO A 10 14.35 58.38 2.38
C PRO A 10 13.64 57.03 2.48
N PHE A 11 12.41 56.95 1.99
CA PHE A 11 11.64 55.69 1.88
C PHE A 11 12.03 54.88 0.65
N SER A 12 12.95 55.36 -0.20
CA SER A 12 13.27 54.80 -1.51
C SER A 12 14.25 53.64 -1.49
N GLY A 13 15.13 53.53 -0.47
CA GLY A 13 16.15 52.50 -0.43
C GLY A 13 15.63 51.09 -0.07
N LEU A 14 14.67 51.04 0.88
CA LEU A 14 14.10 49.75 1.33
C LEU A 14 13.18 49.12 0.29
N PHE A 15 12.48 49.95 -0.49
CA PHE A 15 11.61 49.49 -1.59
C PHE A 15 12.40 49.02 -2.77
N LEU A 16 13.55 49.62 -3.04
CA LEU A 16 14.48 49.14 -4.11
C LEU A 16 15.14 47.81 -3.75
N LEU A 17 15.51 47.61 -2.47
CA LEU A 17 16.06 46.35 -1.99
C LEU A 17 15.01 45.21 -2.02
N LEU A 18 13.75 45.48 -1.73
CA LEU A 18 12.64 44.56 -1.85
C LEU A 18 12.36 44.18 -3.33
N LEU A 19 12.41 45.15 -4.24
CA LEU A 19 12.27 44.92 -5.68
C LEU A 19 13.45 44.09 -6.25
N ILE A 20 14.66 44.32 -5.80
CA ILE A 20 15.85 43.57 -6.19
C ILE A 20 15.77 42.13 -5.67
N SER A 21 15.27 41.86 -4.46
CA SER A 21 15.08 40.52 -3.92
C SER A 21 14.01 39.69 -4.68
N ILE A 22 13.02 40.38 -5.28
CA ILE A 22 12.01 39.75 -6.14
C ILE A 22 12.60 39.38 -7.53
N LEU A 23 13.56 40.17 -8.02
CA LEU A 23 14.24 39.90 -9.30
C LEU A 23 15.26 38.74 -9.21
N PHE A 24 15.74 38.42 -8.01
CA PHE A 24 16.55 37.23 -7.73
C PHE A 24 15.69 36.08 -7.20
N SER A 25 14.40 36.05 -7.56
CA SER A 25 13.59 34.84 -7.38
C SER A 25 14.31 33.69 -8.06
N ASN A 26 14.96 32.84 -7.29
CA ASN A 26 15.65 31.67 -7.76
C ASN A 26 14.71 30.89 -8.67
N ASN A 27 14.95 30.93 -9.97
CA ASN A 27 14.28 30.00 -10.89
C ASN A 27 14.65 28.59 -10.39
N PRO A 28 13.71 27.80 -9.92
CA PRO A 28 14.05 26.50 -9.39
C PRO A 28 14.77 25.71 -10.48
N TYR A 29 15.88 25.07 -10.12
CA TYR A 29 16.63 24.23 -11.07
C TYR A 29 15.70 23.13 -11.60
N ARG A 30 15.34 23.23 -12.89
CA ARG A 30 14.41 22.32 -13.58
C ARG A 30 15.06 21.75 -14.83
N PRO A 31 16.09 20.90 -14.71
CA PRO A 31 16.73 20.30 -15.85
C PRO A 31 15.76 19.34 -16.57
N THR A 32 15.99 19.15 -17.86
CA THR A 32 15.28 18.12 -18.64
C THR A 32 15.74 16.74 -18.19
N ILE A 33 14.79 15.88 -17.77
CA ILE A 33 15.10 14.52 -17.33
C ILE A 33 15.17 13.60 -18.54
N SER A 34 16.41 13.18 -18.90
CA SER A 34 16.66 12.29 -20.04
C SER A 34 16.57 10.81 -19.68
N SER A 35 16.79 10.45 -18.40
CA SER A 35 16.74 9.05 -17.96
C SER A 35 16.32 8.91 -16.50
N ILE A 36 15.73 7.74 -16.18
CA ILE A 36 15.37 7.35 -14.84
C ILE A 36 16.13 6.08 -14.46
N GLU A 37 16.79 6.11 -13.32
CA GLU A 37 17.53 4.98 -12.75
C GLU A 37 16.94 4.58 -11.40
N ILE A 38 16.89 3.28 -11.14
CA ILE A 38 16.42 2.71 -9.87
C ILE A 38 17.61 2.04 -9.20
N LYS A 39 17.76 2.25 -7.89
CA LYS A 39 18.81 1.65 -7.06
C LYS A 39 18.25 1.07 -5.78
N GLY A 40 18.91 0.02 -5.27
CA GLY A 40 18.64 -0.55 -3.95
C GLY A 40 17.61 -1.68 -3.96
N ASN A 41 16.93 -1.95 -5.06
CA ASN A 41 16.07 -3.11 -5.20
C ASN A 41 16.92 -4.36 -5.50
N THR A 42 16.90 -5.31 -4.57
CA THR A 42 17.61 -6.59 -4.70
C THR A 42 16.68 -7.75 -4.99
N LYS A 43 15.46 -7.72 -4.43
CA LYS A 43 14.43 -8.74 -4.57
C LYS A 43 13.28 -8.27 -5.45
N THR A 44 12.91 -6.98 -5.30
CA THR A 44 11.83 -6.37 -6.07
C THR A 44 12.24 -6.19 -7.52
N ARG A 45 11.42 -6.62 -8.44
CA ARG A 45 11.67 -6.46 -9.88
C ARG A 45 11.55 -5.01 -10.30
N ASP A 46 12.44 -4.55 -11.19
CA ASP A 46 12.47 -3.17 -11.68
C ASP A 46 11.12 -2.67 -12.20
N TYR A 47 10.39 -3.50 -12.93
CA TYR A 47 9.11 -3.09 -13.50
C TYR A 47 8.05 -2.80 -12.44
N VAL A 48 8.14 -3.42 -11.24
CA VAL A 48 7.25 -3.14 -10.10
C VAL A 48 7.45 -1.72 -9.59
N ILE A 49 8.69 -1.23 -9.61
CA ILE A 49 9.04 0.13 -9.24
C ILE A 49 8.71 1.09 -10.38
N LYS A 50 9.11 0.75 -11.62
CA LYS A 50 8.92 1.60 -12.80
C LYS A 50 7.46 1.97 -13.07
N ARG A 51 6.53 1.07 -12.81
CA ARG A 51 5.09 1.34 -13.02
C ARG A 51 4.52 2.41 -12.07
N GLU A 52 5.17 2.63 -10.92
CA GLU A 52 4.79 3.66 -9.95
C GLU A 52 5.38 5.04 -10.28
N ILE A 53 6.30 5.11 -11.23
CA ILE A 53 6.98 6.34 -11.64
C ILE A 53 6.25 6.90 -12.87
N ILE A 54 5.62 8.06 -12.70
CA ILE A 54 4.85 8.72 -13.76
C ILE A 54 5.54 10.00 -14.30
N HIS A 55 6.69 10.41 -13.70
CA HIS A 55 7.43 11.54 -14.23
C HIS A 55 7.85 11.26 -15.69
N PRO A 56 7.45 12.11 -16.67
CA PRO A 56 7.71 11.85 -18.06
C PRO A 56 9.19 12.10 -18.41
N LEU A 57 9.74 11.27 -19.30
CA LEU A 57 11.06 11.49 -19.88
C LEU A 57 11.05 12.67 -20.89
N ASN A 58 12.22 13.29 -21.07
CA ASN A 58 12.45 14.42 -21.95
C ASN A 58 11.57 15.65 -21.63
N LYS A 59 11.22 15.81 -20.37
CA LYS A 59 10.48 16.96 -19.83
C LYS A 59 11.26 17.60 -18.69
N PRO A 60 11.05 18.90 -18.42
CA PRO A 60 11.63 19.56 -17.26
C PRO A 60 11.23 18.86 -15.95
N LEU A 61 12.15 18.82 -15.00
CA LEU A 61 11.90 18.28 -13.67
C LEU A 61 10.68 18.95 -13.03
N ASP A 62 9.70 18.13 -12.64
CA ASP A 62 8.58 18.52 -11.81
C ASP A 62 8.70 17.86 -10.43
N SER A 63 9.10 18.64 -9.44
CA SER A 63 9.31 18.15 -8.08
C SER A 63 8.03 17.62 -7.41
N LEU A 64 6.84 18.11 -7.82
CA LEU A 64 5.58 17.62 -7.27
C LEU A 64 5.26 16.22 -7.81
N ILE A 65 5.51 15.99 -9.10
CA ILE A 65 5.34 14.66 -9.71
C ILE A 65 6.32 13.69 -9.07
N VAL A 66 7.61 14.07 -8.93
CA VAL A 66 8.64 13.20 -8.34
C VAL A 66 8.35 12.88 -6.86
N LEU A 67 7.83 13.86 -6.11
CA LEU A 67 7.37 13.60 -4.74
C LEU A 67 6.19 12.62 -4.72
N GLY A 68 5.26 12.76 -5.65
CA GLY A 68 4.16 11.83 -5.84
C GLY A 68 4.64 10.42 -6.21
N ASP A 69 5.66 10.30 -7.09
CA ASP A 69 6.30 9.03 -7.44
C ASP A 69 6.90 8.36 -6.19
N ARG A 70 7.66 9.12 -5.40
CA ARG A 70 8.23 8.63 -4.14
C ARG A 70 7.13 8.12 -3.18
N ASN A 71 6.04 8.87 -3.02
CA ASN A 71 4.94 8.46 -2.15
C ASN A 71 4.27 7.16 -2.66
N ARG A 72 4.13 6.98 -3.99
CA ARG A 72 3.63 5.72 -4.56
C ARG A 72 4.57 4.55 -4.28
N LEU A 73 5.89 4.77 -4.34
CA LEU A 73 6.86 3.75 -3.95
C LEU A 73 6.74 3.38 -2.47
N ASP A 74 6.58 4.36 -1.58
CA ASP A 74 6.35 4.11 -0.14
C ASP A 74 5.04 3.35 0.09
N ASN A 75 3.98 3.66 -0.69
CA ASN A 75 2.68 3.02 -0.61
C ASN A 75 2.66 1.55 -1.09
N LEU A 76 3.70 1.08 -1.80
CA LEU A 76 3.86 -0.35 -2.08
C LEU A 76 4.06 -1.18 -0.80
N GLY A 77 4.52 -0.58 0.31
CA GLY A 77 4.80 -1.28 1.56
C GLY A 77 6.01 -2.23 1.49
N LEU A 78 6.80 -2.15 0.44
CA LEU A 78 7.97 -2.99 0.20
C LEU A 78 9.27 -2.38 0.68
N PHE A 79 9.27 -1.07 0.92
CA PHE A 79 10.45 -0.29 1.23
C PHE A 79 10.33 0.37 2.60
N SER A 80 11.43 0.34 3.36
CA SER A 80 11.55 1.10 4.60
C SER A 80 11.82 2.57 4.35
N GLU A 81 12.42 2.87 3.18
CA GLU A 81 12.72 4.23 2.75
C GLU A 81 12.75 4.31 1.22
N SER A 82 12.20 5.38 0.66
CA SER A 82 12.31 5.74 -0.75
C SER A 82 12.77 7.19 -0.86
N THR A 83 13.85 7.41 -1.60
CA THR A 83 14.42 8.74 -1.84
C THR A 83 14.64 8.98 -3.33
N TRP A 84 14.83 10.23 -3.70
CA TRP A 84 15.17 10.60 -5.06
C TRP A 84 16.25 11.68 -5.11
N ARG A 85 17.00 11.71 -6.19
CA ARG A 85 17.98 12.76 -6.48
C ARG A 85 18.12 12.99 -7.98
N VAL A 86 18.57 14.16 -8.35
CA VAL A 86 18.84 14.55 -9.73
C VAL A 86 20.35 14.63 -9.92
N ILE A 87 20.87 13.99 -10.95
CA ILE A 87 22.28 13.99 -11.32
C ILE A 87 22.41 14.70 -12.66
N PRO A 88 23.07 15.89 -12.72
CA PRO A 88 23.36 16.56 -13.97
C PRO A 88 24.23 15.71 -14.89
N LEU A 89 23.99 15.79 -16.20
CA LEU A 89 24.79 15.15 -17.25
C LEU A 89 25.52 16.19 -18.06
N GLU A 90 26.58 15.78 -18.77
CA GLU A 90 27.44 16.65 -19.55
C GLU A 90 26.70 17.31 -20.73
N ASP A 91 25.63 16.71 -21.22
CA ASP A 91 24.80 17.24 -22.33
C ASP A 91 23.79 18.31 -21.87
N GLY A 92 23.85 18.77 -20.63
CA GLY A 92 22.94 19.75 -20.05
C GLY A 92 21.59 19.19 -19.62
N THR A 93 21.34 17.88 -19.78
CA THR A 93 20.19 17.16 -19.24
C THR A 93 20.49 16.63 -17.84
N ALA A 94 19.57 15.87 -17.26
CA ALA A 94 19.80 15.24 -15.97
C ALA A 94 19.17 13.83 -15.90
N LYS A 95 19.77 13.01 -15.04
CA LYS A 95 19.26 11.70 -14.66
C LYS A 95 18.49 11.82 -13.34
N LEU A 96 17.28 11.29 -13.28
CA LEU A 96 16.51 11.15 -12.07
C LEU A 96 16.76 9.76 -11.47
N VAL A 97 17.27 9.71 -10.25
CA VAL A 97 17.62 8.46 -9.57
C VAL A 97 16.70 8.27 -8.38
N TYR A 98 15.92 7.20 -8.40
CA TYR A 98 15.17 6.73 -7.21
C TYR A 98 16.02 5.68 -6.50
N THR A 99 16.18 5.86 -5.18
CA THR A 99 16.88 4.89 -4.33
C THR A 99 15.88 4.36 -3.31
N VAL A 100 15.74 3.04 -3.27
CA VAL A 100 14.85 2.35 -2.35
C VAL A 100 15.65 1.46 -1.40
N GLN A 101 15.17 1.31 -0.16
CA GLN A 101 15.70 0.36 0.80
C GLN A 101 14.61 -0.68 1.10
N GLU A 102 14.83 -1.92 0.68
CA GLU A 102 13.86 -3.00 0.88
C GLU A 102 13.68 -3.34 2.36
N SER A 103 12.43 -3.42 2.80
CA SER A 103 12.06 -3.89 4.14
C SER A 103 12.13 -5.41 4.25
N ILE A 104 11.88 -5.95 5.45
CA ILE A 104 11.75 -7.40 5.65
C ILE A 104 10.49 -7.89 4.94
N GLN A 105 10.68 -8.70 3.89
CA GLN A 105 9.59 -9.17 3.03
C GLN A 105 9.14 -10.60 3.34
N ARG A 106 9.80 -11.28 4.26
CA ARG A 106 9.47 -12.63 4.70
C ARG A 106 9.56 -12.71 6.22
N THR A 107 8.49 -13.12 6.86
CA THR A 107 8.58 -13.52 8.26
C THR A 107 9.20 -14.92 8.32
N PRO A 108 10.06 -15.21 9.30
CA PRO A 108 10.39 -16.59 9.61
C PRO A 108 9.08 -17.32 9.97
N PRO A 109 8.95 -18.62 9.71
CA PRO A 109 7.83 -19.40 10.24
C PRO A 109 7.78 -19.25 11.77
N LEU A 110 6.65 -18.78 12.27
CA LEU A 110 6.42 -18.60 13.70
C LEU A 110 5.44 -19.68 14.16
N ALA A 111 5.74 -20.28 15.31
CA ALA A 111 4.84 -21.19 15.99
C ALA A 111 4.76 -20.78 17.47
N LEU A 112 3.53 -20.52 17.95
CA LEU A 112 3.27 -20.04 19.29
C LEU A 112 2.21 -20.88 19.95
N PRO A 113 2.39 -21.28 21.22
CA PRO A 113 1.33 -21.91 22.00
C PRO A 113 0.23 -20.87 22.28
N ASN A 114 -1.01 -21.30 22.20
CA ASN A 114 -2.20 -20.53 22.53
C ASN A 114 -3.10 -21.36 23.45
N TYR A 115 -3.68 -20.74 24.45
CA TYR A 115 -4.62 -21.38 25.37
C TYR A 115 -5.95 -20.63 25.37
N LYS A 116 -7.03 -21.37 25.18
CA LYS A 116 -8.40 -20.87 25.33
C LYS A 116 -9.12 -21.70 26.39
N GLU A 117 -9.96 -21.06 27.22
CA GLU A 117 -10.66 -21.75 28.29
C GLU A 117 -11.65 -22.82 27.80
N ASP A 118 -12.20 -22.60 26.59
CA ASP A 118 -13.22 -23.49 25.99
C ASP A 118 -12.62 -24.64 25.18
N THR A 119 -11.43 -24.44 24.55
CA THR A 119 -10.85 -25.44 23.66
C THR A 119 -9.50 -25.97 24.14
N GLY A 120 -8.92 -25.37 25.19
CA GLY A 120 -7.65 -25.78 25.76
C GLY A 120 -6.42 -25.29 24.97
N TRP A 121 -5.34 -26.05 25.05
CA TRP A 121 -4.06 -25.72 24.39
C TRP A 121 -4.08 -26.00 22.89
N SER A 122 -3.57 -25.05 22.13
CA SER A 122 -3.34 -25.15 20.71
C SER A 122 -1.93 -24.66 20.36
N LEU A 123 -1.38 -25.15 19.26
CA LEU A 123 -0.18 -24.61 18.65
C LEU A 123 -0.57 -23.85 17.37
N ALA A 124 -0.36 -22.55 17.35
CA ALA A 124 -0.63 -21.69 16.19
C ALA A 124 0.64 -21.47 15.39
N GLY A 125 0.56 -21.61 14.08
CA GLY A 125 1.65 -21.35 13.14
C GLY A 125 1.26 -20.34 12.07
N LEU A 126 2.21 -19.46 11.68
CA LEU A 126 2.02 -18.46 10.63
C LEU A 126 3.31 -18.25 9.84
N TRP A 127 3.17 -18.19 8.52
CA TRP A 127 4.23 -17.81 7.60
C TRP A 127 3.69 -16.85 6.55
N ILE A 128 4.35 -15.68 6.42
CA ILE A 128 3.96 -14.64 5.48
C ILE A 128 5.16 -14.31 4.59
N VAL A 129 4.90 -14.24 3.29
CA VAL A 129 5.83 -13.76 2.28
C VAL A 129 5.19 -12.57 1.58
N ASN A 130 5.70 -11.38 1.86
CA ASN A 130 5.41 -10.20 1.07
C ASN A 130 6.37 -10.16 -0.11
N ASN A 131 5.96 -9.56 -1.21
CA ASN A 131 6.76 -9.47 -2.43
C ASN A 131 7.19 -10.85 -2.98
N PHE A 132 6.27 -11.81 -2.97
CA PHE A 132 6.52 -13.14 -3.53
C PHE A 132 6.98 -13.00 -4.99
N ARG A 133 8.07 -13.68 -5.35
CA ARG A 133 8.75 -13.58 -6.66
C ARG A 133 9.23 -12.18 -7.06
N GLY A 134 9.28 -11.23 -6.14
CA GLY A 134 9.65 -9.83 -6.43
C GLY A 134 8.58 -9.04 -7.18
N LYS A 135 7.33 -9.48 -7.15
CA LYS A 135 6.22 -8.92 -7.94
C LYS A 135 5.21 -8.11 -7.13
N ASN A 136 5.51 -7.79 -5.87
CA ASN A 136 4.57 -7.22 -4.91
C ASN A 136 3.36 -8.13 -4.62
N GLN A 137 3.51 -9.44 -4.82
CA GLN A 137 2.51 -10.43 -4.45
C GLN A 137 2.67 -10.79 -2.97
N SER A 138 1.58 -11.01 -2.26
CA SER A 138 1.61 -11.54 -0.90
C SER A 138 1.10 -12.98 -0.88
N LEU A 139 1.73 -13.80 -0.03
CA LEU A 139 1.34 -15.16 0.24
C LEU A 139 1.39 -15.37 1.75
N ALA A 140 0.32 -15.92 2.33
CA ALA A 140 0.28 -16.30 3.73
C ALA A 140 -0.24 -17.73 3.88
N LEU A 141 0.39 -18.47 4.77
CA LEU A 141 -0.03 -19.78 5.23
C LEU A 141 -0.09 -19.74 6.75
N GLY A 142 -1.18 -20.24 7.32
CA GLY A 142 -1.33 -20.27 8.76
C GLY A 142 -2.27 -21.39 9.20
N GLY A 143 -2.19 -21.70 10.48
CA GLY A 143 -3.09 -22.66 11.08
C GLY A 143 -2.84 -22.85 12.56
N THR A 144 -3.78 -23.51 13.21
CA THR A 144 -3.70 -23.99 14.60
C THR A 144 -4.01 -25.47 14.65
N ILE A 145 -3.39 -26.17 15.55
CA ILE A 145 -3.66 -27.59 15.86
C ILE A 145 -3.80 -27.77 17.37
N GLY A 146 -4.72 -28.61 17.80
CA GLY A 146 -5.00 -28.90 19.21
C GLY A 146 -6.44 -28.56 19.61
N GLY A 147 -6.66 -27.64 20.52
CA GLY A 147 -8.02 -27.28 20.95
C GLY A 147 -8.89 -26.70 19.82
N GLU A 148 -8.28 -26.05 18.83
CA GLU A 148 -8.92 -25.67 17.56
C GLU A 148 -8.03 -26.13 16.42
N ASP A 149 -8.64 -26.73 15.39
CA ASP A 149 -7.93 -27.08 14.16
C ASP A 149 -8.34 -26.09 13.05
N THR A 150 -7.42 -25.19 12.73
CA THR A 150 -7.64 -24.17 11.70
C THR A 150 -6.48 -24.20 10.71
N TYR A 151 -6.77 -24.07 9.43
CA TYR A 151 -5.74 -23.79 8.45
C TYR A 151 -6.25 -22.85 7.38
N GLY A 152 -5.34 -22.03 6.87
CA GLY A 152 -5.67 -21.03 5.88
C GLY A 152 -4.53 -20.74 4.93
N PHE A 153 -4.93 -20.37 3.73
CA PHE A 153 -4.08 -19.89 2.66
C PHE A 153 -4.64 -18.56 2.16
N SER A 154 -3.76 -17.59 1.96
CA SER A 154 -4.09 -16.30 1.36
C SER A 154 -3.08 -15.98 0.28
N PHE A 155 -3.56 -15.52 -0.88
CA PHE A 155 -2.76 -14.99 -1.96
C PHE A 155 -3.35 -13.68 -2.45
N SER A 156 -2.49 -12.69 -2.68
CA SER A 156 -2.88 -11.40 -3.26
C SER A 156 -1.87 -10.96 -4.31
N ASP A 157 -2.37 -10.51 -5.45
CA ASP A 157 -1.59 -9.92 -6.53
C ASP A 157 -2.22 -8.57 -6.92
N PRO A 158 -1.54 -7.44 -6.72
CA PRO A 158 -2.10 -6.13 -7.05
C PRO A 158 -2.15 -5.85 -8.57
N TRP A 159 -1.52 -6.68 -9.42
CA TRP A 159 -1.37 -6.45 -10.85
C TRP A 159 -1.49 -7.72 -11.70
N ILE A 160 -2.44 -8.59 -11.40
CA ILE A 160 -2.51 -9.91 -12.03
C ILE A 160 -2.77 -9.86 -13.55
N PHE A 161 -3.59 -8.91 -14.00
CA PHE A 161 -3.93 -8.73 -15.41
C PHE A 161 -3.41 -7.42 -16.00
N GLY A 162 -2.38 -6.84 -15.39
CA GLY A 162 -1.85 -5.53 -15.77
C GLY A 162 -2.77 -4.38 -15.35
N ASP A 163 -2.37 -3.17 -15.64
CA ASP A 163 -3.09 -1.91 -15.41
C ASP A 163 -3.94 -1.85 -14.12
N HIS A 164 -3.27 -2.05 -12.97
CA HIS A 164 -3.88 -1.95 -11.64
C HIS A 164 -5.08 -2.89 -11.37
N VAL A 165 -5.14 -4.04 -12.05
CA VAL A 165 -6.12 -5.08 -11.74
C VAL A 165 -5.56 -6.01 -10.68
N SER A 166 -6.19 -6.06 -9.52
CA SER A 166 -5.78 -6.89 -8.39
C SER A 166 -6.62 -8.16 -8.27
N LEU A 167 -5.99 -9.21 -7.72
CA LEU A 167 -6.63 -10.46 -7.33
C LEU A 167 -6.38 -10.70 -5.84
N THR A 168 -7.40 -11.18 -5.14
CA THR A 168 -7.28 -11.73 -3.78
C THR A 168 -7.95 -13.09 -3.73
N LEU A 169 -7.26 -14.07 -3.17
CA LEU A 169 -7.76 -15.44 -2.97
C LEU A 169 -7.51 -15.84 -1.52
N ASN A 170 -8.57 -16.25 -0.81
CA ASN A 170 -8.45 -16.81 0.52
C ASN A 170 -9.19 -18.14 0.56
N ILE A 171 -8.56 -19.13 1.19
CA ILE A 171 -9.11 -20.46 1.42
C ILE A 171 -8.83 -20.78 2.88
N GLY A 172 -9.82 -21.26 3.60
CA GLY A 172 -9.67 -21.61 5.00
C GLY A 172 -10.60 -22.72 5.45
N ARG A 173 -10.20 -23.39 6.52
CA ARG A 173 -11.04 -24.29 7.28
C ARG A 173 -10.79 -24.08 8.76
N THR A 174 -11.87 -24.02 9.52
CA THR A 174 -11.83 -23.93 10.99
C THR A 174 -12.74 -24.99 11.57
N ILE A 175 -12.21 -25.78 12.51
CA ILE A 175 -12.96 -26.78 13.26
C ILE A 175 -12.88 -26.40 14.72
N TYR A 176 -14.02 -26.25 15.37
CA TYR A 176 -14.11 -25.93 16.80
C TYR A 176 -15.36 -26.52 17.42
N GLU A 177 -15.30 -26.77 18.72
CA GLU A 177 -16.46 -27.20 19.51
C GLU A 177 -17.32 -25.99 19.88
N HIS A 178 -18.64 -26.14 19.75
CA HIS A 178 -19.57 -25.07 20.11
C HIS A 178 -19.64 -24.89 21.63
N ARG A 179 -19.43 -23.67 22.10
CA ARG A 179 -19.29 -23.37 23.54
C ARG A 179 -20.48 -23.82 24.43
N PHE A 180 -21.69 -23.85 23.90
CA PHE A 180 -22.95 -24.14 24.66
C PHE A 180 -23.71 -25.33 24.14
N LEU A 181 -23.33 -25.90 23.02
CA LEU A 181 -23.97 -27.05 22.42
C LEU A 181 -22.90 -28.13 22.25
N ASP A 182 -23.24 -29.38 22.56
CA ASP A 182 -22.36 -30.51 22.30
C ASP A 182 -22.34 -30.82 20.80
N LYS A 183 -21.76 -29.89 20.05
CA LYS A 183 -21.65 -29.94 18.59
C LYS A 183 -20.29 -29.42 18.13
N ASN A 184 -19.69 -30.18 17.23
CA ASN A 184 -18.52 -29.73 16.47
C ASN A 184 -18.99 -28.91 15.26
N ILE A 185 -18.33 -27.78 15.04
CA ILE A 185 -18.57 -26.90 13.92
C ILE A 185 -17.35 -26.96 12.98
N ASP A 186 -17.60 -27.31 11.72
CA ASP A 186 -16.60 -27.31 10.63
C ASP A 186 -17.00 -26.25 9.61
N VAL A 187 -16.17 -25.22 9.47
CA VAL A 187 -16.39 -24.11 8.54
C VAL A 187 -15.31 -24.15 7.46
N ASN A 188 -15.73 -24.35 6.23
CA ASN A 188 -14.86 -24.23 5.06
C ASN A 188 -15.22 -22.95 4.31
N SER A 189 -14.24 -22.10 4.10
CA SER A 189 -14.42 -20.79 3.44
C SER A 189 -13.55 -20.66 2.19
N PHE A 190 -14.12 -20.03 1.18
CA PHE A 190 -13.46 -19.65 -0.05
C PHE A 190 -13.86 -18.24 -0.41
N ASN A 191 -12.88 -17.36 -0.58
CA ASN A 191 -13.09 -15.97 -1.01
C ASN A 191 -12.23 -15.67 -2.23
N LEU A 192 -12.86 -15.11 -3.26
CA LEU A 192 -12.19 -14.66 -4.47
C LEU A 192 -12.62 -13.21 -4.76
N GLY A 193 -11.65 -12.31 -4.84
CA GLY A 193 -11.90 -10.89 -5.10
C GLY A 193 -11.05 -10.35 -6.23
N PHE A 194 -11.64 -9.44 -7.01
CA PHE A 194 -10.97 -8.66 -8.03
C PHE A 194 -11.16 -7.17 -7.74
N GLY A 195 -10.12 -6.40 -7.92
CA GLY A 195 -10.17 -4.96 -7.77
C GLY A 195 -9.51 -4.27 -8.96
N LYS A 196 -9.90 -3.02 -9.21
CA LYS A 196 -9.28 -2.17 -10.21
C LYS A 196 -9.16 -0.74 -9.70
N TRP A 197 -7.99 -0.14 -9.92
CA TRP A 197 -7.78 1.28 -9.74
C TRP A 197 -8.07 2.03 -11.03
N TYR A 198 -8.78 3.15 -10.90
CA TYR A 198 -9.02 4.11 -11.97
C TYR A 198 -8.26 5.39 -11.63
N GLY A 199 -7.17 5.60 -12.37
CA GLY A 199 -6.18 6.60 -12.00
C GLY A 199 -5.55 6.31 -10.63
N ASN A 200 -5.27 7.36 -9.86
CA ASN A 200 -4.55 7.24 -8.59
C ASN A 200 -5.48 7.33 -7.35
N SER A 201 -6.78 7.50 -7.53
CA SER A 201 -7.66 7.87 -6.42
C SER A 201 -8.91 7.00 -6.27
N ILE A 202 -9.38 6.35 -7.32
CA ILE A 202 -10.61 5.55 -7.26
C ILE A 202 -10.26 4.08 -7.41
N LYS A 203 -10.73 3.27 -6.46
CA LYS A 203 -10.64 1.82 -6.53
C LYS A 203 -12.04 1.22 -6.45
N THR A 204 -12.33 0.26 -7.32
CA THR A 204 -13.49 -0.60 -7.17
C THR A 204 -13.04 -2.03 -6.95
N SER A 205 -13.82 -2.80 -6.22
CA SER A 205 -13.61 -4.24 -6.13
C SER A 205 -14.93 -4.99 -6.02
N ILE A 206 -14.90 -6.20 -6.53
CA ILE A 206 -15.97 -7.18 -6.41
C ILE A 206 -15.40 -8.46 -5.83
N GLY A 207 -16.19 -9.17 -5.06
CA GLY A 207 -15.78 -10.45 -4.48
C GLY A 207 -16.94 -11.42 -4.41
N ILE A 208 -16.60 -12.68 -4.38
CA ILE A 208 -17.49 -13.78 -4.06
C ILE A 208 -16.97 -14.49 -2.82
N GLU A 209 -17.89 -14.90 -1.99
CA GLU A 209 -17.63 -15.70 -0.80
C GLU A 209 -18.51 -16.95 -0.82
N ILE A 210 -17.89 -18.09 -0.56
CA ILE A 210 -18.57 -19.36 -0.42
C ILE A 210 -18.17 -19.93 0.94
N GLU A 211 -19.15 -20.20 1.77
CA GLU A 211 -18.94 -20.83 3.06
C GLU A 211 -19.80 -22.09 3.17
N LYS A 212 -19.17 -23.19 3.54
CA LYS A 212 -19.87 -24.42 3.95
C LYS A 212 -19.65 -24.60 5.44
N LYS A 213 -20.74 -24.61 6.19
CA LYS A 213 -20.75 -24.84 7.64
C LYS A 213 -21.47 -26.16 7.95
N SER A 214 -20.80 -27.05 8.66
CA SER A 214 -21.33 -28.31 9.12
C SER A 214 -21.39 -28.30 10.66
N PHE A 215 -22.51 -28.75 11.21
CA PHE A 215 -22.74 -28.94 12.65
C PHE A 215 -22.93 -30.43 12.91
N THR A 216 -22.10 -31.03 13.75
CA THR A 216 -22.12 -32.47 14.03
C THR A 216 -22.28 -32.69 15.52
N ASP A 217 -23.30 -33.46 15.93
CA ASP A 217 -23.57 -33.89 17.33
C ASP A 217 -23.19 -35.33 17.59
N GLY A 218 -22.36 -35.92 16.74
CA GLY A 218 -21.91 -37.30 16.81
C GLY A 218 -22.84 -38.30 16.09
N GLN A 219 -24.11 -38.01 15.88
CA GLN A 219 -25.08 -38.86 15.17
C GLN A 219 -25.68 -38.19 13.94
N ASN A 220 -25.88 -36.87 14.00
CA ASN A 220 -26.47 -36.09 12.92
C ASN A 220 -25.50 -35.01 12.45
N GLU A 221 -25.52 -34.73 11.15
CA GLU A 221 -24.75 -33.66 10.55
C GLU A 221 -25.68 -32.73 9.77
N ASP A 222 -25.80 -31.49 10.22
CA ASP A 222 -26.50 -30.41 9.52
C ASP A 222 -25.49 -29.61 8.66
N LYS A 223 -25.80 -29.42 7.39
CA LYS A 223 -24.93 -28.68 6.45
C LYS A 223 -25.64 -27.45 5.89
N PHE A 224 -24.94 -26.32 5.97
CA PHE A 224 -25.41 -25.06 5.44
C PHE A 224 -24.41 -24.54 4.43
N PHE A 225 -24.93 -24.03 3.31
CA PHE A 225 -24.13 -23.34 2.29
C PHE A 225 -24.53 -21.88 2.27
N TYR A 226 -23.55 -21.01 2.35
CA TYR A 226 -23.70 -19.59 2.19
C TYR A 226 -22.95 -19.17 0.93
N PHE A 227 -23.61 -18.35 0.12
CA PHE A 227 -23.02 -17.67 -1.01
C PHE A 227 -23.21 -16.20 -0.81
N GLY A 228 -22.12 -15.44 -0.81
CA GLY A 228 -22.10 -14.00 -0.66
C GLY A 228 -21.42 -13.34 -1.84
N THR A 229 -21.82 -12.13 -2.13
CA THR A 229 -21.13 -11.24 -3.06
C THR A 229 -20.83 -9.93 -2.37
N THR A 230 -19.66 -9.36 -2.61
CA THR A 230 -19.27 -8.07 -2.07
C THR A 230 -18.94 -7.11 -3.19
N GLY A 231 -19.35 -5.86 -3.04
CA GLY A 231 -18.97 -4.76 -3.89
C GLY A 231 -18.37 -3.65 -3.03
N ASN A 232 -17.22 -3.09 -3.42
CA ASN A 232 -16.62 -1.96 -2.74
C ASN A 232 -16.25 -0.88 -3.73
N VAL A 233 -16.48 0.38 -3.34
CA VAL A 233 -15.99 1.58 -4.02
C VAL A 233 -15.21 2.39 -3.00
N GLN A 234 -14.00 2.74 -3.36
CA GLN A 234 -13.10 3.51 -2.52
C GLN A 234 -12.60 4.74 -3.28
N TYR A 235 -12.63 5.90 -2.62
CA TYR A 235 -11.97 7.12 -3.04
C TYR A 235 -10.86 7.44 -2.05
N ASP A 236 -9.60 7.42 -2.50
CA ASP A 236 -8.42 7.58 -1.67
C ASP A 236 -7.46 8.57 -2.31
N THR A 237 -7.26 9.69 -1.65
CA THR A 237 -6.34 10.76 -2.09
C THR A 237 -5.20 10.97 -1.09
N ARG A 238 -5.02 10.03 -0.15
CA ARG A 238 -3.94 10.13 0.84
C ARG A 238 -2.58 10.04 0.15
N ASP A 239 -1.65 10.85 0.61
CA ASP A 239 -0.27 10.85 0.12
C ASP A 239 0.47 9.58 0.54
N ILE A 240 0.37 9.18 1.81
CA ILE A 240 0.91 7.94 2.38
C ILE A 240 -0.23 7.18 3.06
N TYR A 241 -0.50 5.93 2.65
CA TYR A 241 -1.68 5.17 3.10
C TYR A 241 -1.65 4.80 4.58
N TRP A 242 -0.47 4.50 5.12
CA TRP A 242 -0.29 4.07 6.51
C TRP A 242 -0.01 5.22 7.49
N ASN A 243 0.42 6.40 7.00
CA ASN A 243 0.66 7.60 7.81
C ASN A 243 0.38 8.86 6.98
N PRO A 244 -0.88 9.19 6.71
CA PRO A 244 -1.24 10.27 5.81
C PRO A 244 -0.94 11.63 6.41
N GLY A 245 -0.17 12.45 5.69
CA GLY A 245 0.01 13.87 5.96
C GLY A 245 -1.07 14.73 5.29
N LYS A 246 -1.66 14.23 4.19
CA LYS A 246 -2.68 14.92 3.39
C LYS A 246 -3.62 13.92 2.74
N GLY A 247 -4.80 14.41 2.34
CA GLY A 247 -5.79 13.64 1.61
C GLY A 247 -6.87 13.04 2.50
N VAL A 248 -7.80 12.35 1.87
CA VAL A 248 -8.95 11.71 2.51
C VAL A 248 -9.15 10.31 1.98
N LEU A 249 -9.75 9.45 2.79
CA LEU A 249 -10.22 8.13 2.41
C LEU A 249 -11.73 8.05 2.64
N PHE A 250 -12.47 7.70 1.60
CA PHE A 250 -13.86 7.29 1.69
C PHE A 250 -14.00 5.90 1.09
N SER A 251 -14.70 5.00 1.78
CA SER A 251 -14.94 3.64 1.31
C SER A 251 -16.36 3.21 1.66
N GLN A 252 -17.06 2.62 0.68
CA GLN A 252 -18.39 2.06 0.83
C GLN A 252 -18.36 0.61 0.38
N THR A 253 -18.81 -0.30 1.27
CA THR A 253 -18.93 -1.73 0.97
C THR A 253 -20.40 -2.13 1.00
N ILE A 254 -20.82 -2.97 0.06
CA ILE A 254 -22.14 -3.58 -0.05
C ILE A 254 -21.94 -5.09 -0.02
N TYR A 255 -22.77 -5.78 0.76
CA TYR A 255 -22.81 -7.23 0.92
C TYR A 255 -24.06 -7.82 0.32
#